data_5e5b58139fe31c77ebe940541f348ced
#
_entry.id   5e5b58139fe31c77ebe940541f348ced
#
_cell.length_a   1.000
_cell.length_b   1.000
_cell.length_c   1.000
_cell.angle_alpha   90.00
_cell.angle_beta   90.00
_cell.angle_gamma   90.00
#
_symmetry.space_group_name_H-M   'P 1'
#
loop_
_entity.id
_entity.type
_entity.pdbx_description
1 polymer ?
#
loop_
_entity_poly.entity_id
_entity_poly.type
_entity_poly.pdbx_seq_one_letter_code
_entity_poly.pdbx_strand_id
1 'polypeptide(L)'
;MTDTTKVTNLNLVKETKKKEKSTVSALSPREIVSELDRYVIGQTNAKKAVAVALRNRWRRQALDDQMREEVLPKNILMIGPTGVGKTEISRRLSRLAEAPFIKVEATRFTEVGYVGRDVEQIIRDLIEIAIALEKEKKRKE
;
A
#
# COMPACT_ATOMS: atom_id res chain seq x y z
N MET A 1 -38.11 -1.08 27.95
CA MET A 1 -36.91 -0.29 28.25
C MET A 1 -35.63 -1.12 28.02
N THR A 2 -35.30 -1.39 26.81
CA THR A 2 -34.06 -2.15 26.49
C THR A 2 -33.76 -1.97 25.02
N ASP A 3 -33.14 -0.87 24.58
CA ASP A 3 -32.48 -0.86 23.28
C ASP A 3 -31.49 0.29 23.03
N THR A 4 -31.40 1.24 23.95
CA THR A 4 -30.55 2.43 23.76
C THR A 4 -29.05 2.14 23.98
N THR A 5 -28.72 1.15 24.82
CA THR A 5 -27.34 0.83 25.20
C THR A 5 -26.57 0.05 24.13
N LYS A 6 -27.24 -0.76 23.34
CA LYS A 6 -26.61 -1.51 22.23
C LYS A 6 -26.23 -0.63 21.05
N VAL A 7 -27.03 0.38 20.75
CA VAL A 7 -26.80 1.32 19.63
C VAL A 7 -25.60 2.23 19.94
N THR A 8 -25.48 2.67 21.19
CA THR A 8 -24.37 3.54 21.63
C THR A 8 -23.02 2.83 21.55
N ASN A 9 -22.97 1.54 21.92
CA ASN A 9 -21.73 0.75 21.83
C ASN A 9 -21.31 0.46 20.37
N LEU A 10 -22.26 0.26 19.46
CA LEU A 10 -21.96 0.03 18.04
C LEU A 10 -21.40 1.28 17.36
N ASN A 11 -21.88 2.45 17.74
CA ASN A 11 -21.38 3.73 17.20
C ASN A 11 -19.99 4.09 17.76
N LEU A 12 -19.73 3.85 19.04
CA LEU A 12 -18.40 4.01 19.64
C LEU A 12 -17.36 3.08 19.00
N VAL A 13 -17.72 1.82 18.74
CA VAL A 13 -16.82 0.86 18.05
C VAL A 13 -16.59 1.23 16.59
N LYS A 14 -17.57 1.83 15.91
CA LYS A 14 -17.41 2.36 14.54
C LYS A 14 -16.55 3.62 14.51
N GLU A 15 -16.65 4.51 15.50
CA GLU A 15 -15.85 5.72 15.60
C GLU A 15 -14.40 5.43 15.99
N THR A 16 -14.14 4.48 16.88
CA THR A 16 -12.78 4.05 17.22
C THR A 16 -12.09 3.36 16.04
N LYS A 17 -12.79 2.46 15.32
CA LYS A 17 -12.25 1.85 14.09
C LYS A 17 -12.03 2.86 12.95
N LYS A 18 -12.79 3.95 12.89
CA LYS A 18 -12.59 5.04 11.93
C LYS A 18 -11.39 5.91 12.30
N LYS A 19 -11.10 6.11 13.60
CA LYS A 19 -9.93 6.85 14.09
C LYS A 19 -8.62 6.08 13.87
N GLU A 20 -8.57 4.77 14.08
CA GLU A 20 -7.37 3.98 13.85
C GLU A 20 -7.01 3.84 12.35
N LYS A 21 -8.00 3.77 11.46
CA LYS A 21 -7.76 3.81 10.00
C LYS A 21 -7.25 5.17 9.50
N SER A 22 -7.39 6.25 10.27
CA SER A 22 -7.08 7.61 9.82
C SER A 22 -5.64 8.05 10.05
N THR A 23 -4.85 7.37 10.88
CA THR A 23 -3.51 7.85 11.26
C THR A 23 -2.46 7.61 10.18
N VAL A 24 -2.48 6.49 9.49
CA VAL A 24 -1.50 6.19 8.42
C VAL A 24 -1.86 6.87 7.10
N SER A 25 -3.15 7.00 6.79
CA SER A 25 -3.62 7.73 5.59
C SER A 25 -3.52 9.25 5.71
N ALA A 26 -3.14 9.77 6.88
CA ALA A 26 -3.04 11.21 7.15
C ALA A 26 -1.70 11.83 6.77
N LEU A 27 -0.66 11.03 6.47
CA LEU A 27 0.66 11.56 6.14
C LEU A 27 0.61 12.46 4.91
N SER A 28 1.16 13.65 5.04
CA SER A 28 1.38 14.56 3.91
C SER A 28 2.51 14.03 3.01
N PRO A 29 2.59 14.47 1.74
CA PRO A 29 3.70 14.09 0.87
C PRO A 29 5.08 14.45 1.44
N ARG A 30 5.19 15.53 2.21
CA ARG A 30 6.45 15.93 2.87
C ARG A 30 6.86 14.96 3.95
N GLU A 31 5.93 14.50 4.75
CA GLU A 31 6.18 13.48 5.79
C GLU A 31 6.57 12.15 5.18
N ILE A 32 5.93 11.74 4.07
CA ILE A 32 6.31 10.53 3.33
C ILE A 32 7.75 10.64 2.81
N VAL A 33 8.14 11.79 2.24
CA VAL A 33 9.52 12.03 1.81
C VAL A 33 10.49 11.96 2.98
N SER A 34 10.16 12.57 4.11
CA SER A 34 10.98 12.53 5.33
C SER A 34 11.21 11.11 5.84
N GLU A 35 10.18 10.26 5.80
CA GLU A 35 10.33 8.84 6.13
C GLU A 35 11.21 8.07 5.15
N LEU A 36 11.10 8.38 3.86
CA LEU A 36 11.96 7.78 2.83
C LEU A 36 13.42 8.24 2.96
N ASP A 37 13.66 9.50 3.38
CA ASP A 37 15.00 10.07 3.56
C ASP A 37 15.82 9.33 4.63
N ARG A 38 15.18 8.65 5.58
CA ARG A 38 15.85 7.82 6.59
C ARG A 38 16.56 6.60 6.00
N TYR A 39 16.12 6.14 4.82
CA TYR A 39 16.57 4.86 4.24
C TYR A 39 17.19 4.99 2.86
N VAL A 40 16.86 6.03 2.12
CA VAL A 40 17.32 6.25 0.74
C VAL A 40 18.02 7.59 0.65
N ILE A 41 19.29 7.58 0.36
CA ILE A 41 20.09 8.79 0.20
C ILE A 41 19.87 9.36 -1.21
N GLY A 42 19.69 10.68 -1.33
CA GLY A 42 19.45 11.33 -2.60
C GLY A 42 18.08 11.01 -3.20
N GLN A 43 17.98 10.96 -4.53
CA GLN A 43 16.75 10.64 -5.29
C GLN A 43 15.54 11.53 -4.93
N THR A 44 15.77 12.80 -4.64
CA THR A 44 14.74 13.72 -4.12
C THR A 44 13.51 13.82 -5.02
N ASN A 45 13.70 13.88 -6.34
CA ASN A 45 12.59 13.98 -7.29
C ASN A 45 11.76 12.68 -7.33
N ALA A 46 12.43 11.53 -7.31
CA ALA A 46 11.75 10.24 -7.27
C ALA A 46 10.93 10.08 -5.98
N LYS A 47 11.49 10.43 -4.82
CA LYS A 47 10.79 10.40 -3.52
C LYS A 47 9.56 11.31 -3.53
N LYS A 48 9.66 12.53 -4.05
CA LYS A 48 8.52 13.44 -4.18
C LYS A 48 7.42 12.87 -5.07
N ALA A 49 7.81 12.34 -6.23
CA ALA A 49 6.84 11.75 -7.18
C ALA A 49 6.08 10.56 -6.57
N VAL A 50 6.78 9.63 -5.90
CA VAL A 50 6.14 8.47 -5.28
C VAL A 50 5.32 8.86 -4.05
N ALA A 51 5.73 9.86 -3.28
CA ALA A 51 4.97 10.38 -2.15
C ALA A 51 3.63 10.99 -2.59
N VAL A 52 3.63 11.77 -3.67
CA VAL A 52 2.41 12.31 -4.27
C VAL A 52 1.51 11.19 -4.80
N ALA A 53 2.09 10.20 -5.49
CA ALA A 53 1.34 9.06 -6.02
C ALA A 53 0.67 8.25 -4.89
N LEU A 54 1.38 7.98 -3.78
CA LEU A 54 0.82 7.30 -2.62
C LEU A 54 -0.33 8.13 -1.99
N ARG A 55 -0.13 9.43 -1.83
CA ARG A 55 -1.16 10.32 -1.31
C ARG A 55 -2.41 10.33 -2.19
N ASN A 56 -2.26 10.37 -3.50
CA ASN A 56 -3.37 10.31 -4.44
C ASN A 56 -4.12 8.98 -4.35
N ARG A 57 -3.43 7.86 -4.12
CA ARG A 57 -4.06 6.57 -3.89
C ARG A 57 -4.95 6.58 -2.64
N TRP A 58 -4.49 7.17 -1.54
CA TRP A 58 -5.30 7.32 -0.32
C TRP A 58 -6.51 8.24 -0.55
N ARG A 59 -6.30 9.38 -1.24
CA ARG A 59 -7.40 10.29 -1.59
C ARG A 59 -8.47 9.60 -2.42
N ARG A 60 -8.06 8.74 -3.37
CA ARG A 60 -9.00 7.95 -4.17
C ARG A 60 -9.85 7.02 -3.30
N GLN A 61 -9.32 6.45 -2.24
CA GLN A 61 -10.08 5.58 -1.33
C GLN A 61 -11.18 6.33 -0.55
N ALA A 62 -11.08 7.65 -0.45
CA ALA A 62 -12.07 8.51 0.20
C ALA A 62 -13.16 9.01 -0.74
N LEU A 63 -13.07 8.72 -2.05
CA LEU A 63 -14.09 9.05 -3.03
C LEU A 63 -15.28 8.09 -2.90
N ASP A 64 -16.47 8.57 -3.30
CA ASP A 64 -17.63 7.71 -3.51
C ASP A 64 -17.38 6.67 -4.61
N ASP A 65 -18.26 5.69 -4.71
CA ASP A 65 -18.04 4.56 -5.63
C ASP A 65 -18.06 5.01 -7.10
N GLN A 66 -18.92 5.95 -7.47
CA GLN A 66 -19.02 6.47 -8.82
C GLN A 66 -17.74 7.19 -9.26
N MET A 67 -17.24 8.11 -8.45
CA MET A 67 -15.99 8.82 -8.73
C MET A 67 -14.77 7.89 -8.65
N ARG A 68 -14.80 6.87 -7.82
CA ARG A 68 -13.72 5.90 -7.68
C ARG A 68 -13.52 5.03 -8.92
N GLU A 69 -14.59 4.72 -9.65
CA GLU A 69 -14.52 3.99 -10.92
C GLU A 69 -13.88 4.83 -12.03
N GLU A 70 -14.15 6.13 -12.06
CA GLU A 70 -13.57 7.04 -13.04
C GLU A 70 -12.08 7.35 -12.78
N VAL A 71 -11.69 7.45 -11.51
CA VAL A 71 -10.31 7.75 -11.11
C VAL A 71 -9.49 6.47 -10.99
N LEU A 72 -8.91 6.01 -12.09
CA LEU A 72 -8.08 4.81 -12.08
C LEU A 72 -6.75 5.06 -11.34
N PRO A 73 -6.29 4.10 -10.51
CA PRO A 73 -4.95 4.18 -9.91
C PRO A 73 -3.88 4.04 -10.99
N LYS A 74 -2.90 4.94 -10.98
CA LYS A 74 -1.79 4.90 -11.93
C LYS A 74 -0.64 4.07 -11.39
N ASN A 75 -0.04 3.27 -12.26
CA ASN A 75 1.20 2.56 -11.97
C ASN A 75 2.39 3.52 -11.98
N ILE A 76 3.42 3.20 -11.21
CA ILE A 76 4.65 3.99 -11.15
C ILE A 76 5.74 3.24 -11.91
N LEU A 77 6.31 3.88 -12.92
CA LEU A 77 7.49 3.41 -13.62
C LEU A 77 8.73 4.11 -13.07
N MET A 78 9.70 3.32 -12.57
CA MET A 78 10.98 3.82 -12.08
C MET A 78 12.09 3.38 -13.03
N ILE A 79 12.79 4.34 -13.63
CA ILE A 79 13.89 4.12 -14.57
C ILE A 79 15.18 4.64 -13.94
N GLY A 80 16.27 3.92 -14.08
CA GLY A 80 17.59 4.32 -13.59
C GLY A 80 18.54 3.13 -13.45
N PRO A 81 19.84 3.37 -13.22
CA PRO A 81 20.83 2.32 -13.07
C PRO A 81 20.55 1.42 -11.86
N THR A 82 21.23 0.29 -11.81
CA THR A 82 21.16 -0.64 -10.67
C THR A 82 21.78 0.01 -9.42
N GLY A 83 21.23 -0.27 -8.25
CA GLY A 83 21.77 0.21 -6.97
C GLY A 83 21.31 1.61 -6.53
N VAL A 84 20.56 2.35 -7.32
CA VAL A 84 20.11 3.72 -6.97
C VAL A 84 18.93 3.78 -5.99
N GLY A 85 18.45 2.64 -5.48
CA GLY A 85 17.41 2.60 -4.46
C GLY A 85 15.99 2.39 -4.96
N LYS A 86 15.74 2.09 -6.24
CA LYS A 86 14.39 1.86 -6.80
C LYS A 86 13.56 0.86 -5.99
N THR A 87 14.10 -0.32 -5.75
CA THR A 87 13.43 -1.39 -4.99
C THR A 87 13.24 -1.01 -3.52
N GLU A 88 14.20 -0.29 -2.93
CA GLU A 88 14.10 0.12 -1.54
C GLU A 88 13.00 1.18 -1.35
N ILE A 89 12.87 2.14 -2.25
CA ILE A 89 11.75 3.09 -2.25
C ILE A 89 10.42 2.32 -2.27
N SER A 90 10.24 1.35 -3.17
CA SER A 90 9.02 0.56 -3.29
C SER A 90 8.72 -0.25 -2.02
N ARG A 91 9.74 -0.87 -1.42
CA ARG A 91 9.61 -1.62 -0.17
C ARG A 91 9.22 -0.73 1.00
N ARG A 92 9.78 0.47 1.10
CA ARG A 92 9.42 1.42 2.17
C ARG A 92 8.03 1.99 1.98
N LEU A 93 7.63 2.29 0.74
CA LEU A 93 6.25 2.70 0.43
C LEU A 93 5.23 1.64 0.83
N SER A 94 5.50 0.36 0.57
CA SER A 94 4.58 -0.71 0.96
C SER A 94 4.41 -0.80 2.48
N ARG A 95 5.50 -0.60 3.25
CA ARG A 95 5.43 -0.54 4.71
C ARG A 95 4.63 0.65 5.22
N LEU A 96 4.85 1.84 4.65
CA LEU A 96 4.08 3.04 4.98
C LEU A 96 2.60 2.91 4.63
N ALA A 97 2.29 2.17 3.58
CA ALA A 97 0.93 1.89 3.14
C ALA A 97 0.29 0.68 3.85
N GLU A 98 1.05 -0.01 4.72
CA GLU A 98 0.66 -1.29 5.34
C GLU A 98 0.16 -2.32 4.31
N ALA A 99 0.79 -2.33 3.14
CA ALA A 99 0.43 -3.17 2.02
C ALA A 99 1.42 -4.32 1.81
N PRO A 100 0.98 -5.47 1.30
CA PRO A 100 1.88 -6.56 0.96
C PRO A 100 2.86 -6.13 -0.14
N PHE A 101 4.08 -6.65 -0.09
CA PHE A 101 5.15 -6.35 -1.04
C PHE A 101 5.75 -7.64 -1.58
N ILE A 102 5.82 -7.74 -2.91
CA ILE A 102 6.55 -8.80 -3.60
C ILE A 102 7.49 -8.19 -4.63
N LYS A 103 8.71 -8.70 -4.72
CA LYS A 103 9.68 -8.39 -5.78
C LYS A 103 9.69 -9.54 -6.78
N VAL A 104 9.41 -9.22 -8.02
CA VAL A 104 9.36 -10.18 -9.11
C VAL A 104 10.34 -9.77 -10.22
N GLU A 105 11.05 -10.74 -10.78
CA GLU A 105 11.91 -10.54 -11.94
C GLU A 105 11.14 -10.96 -13.18
N ALA A 106 10.87 -10.02 -14.10
CA ALA A 106 10.07 -10.26 -15.30
C ALA A 106 10.65 -11.36 -16.20
N THR A 107 11.97 -11.52 -16.20
CA THR A 107 12.67 -12.57 -16.99
C THR A 107 12.37 -14.01 -16.54
N ARG A 108 11.76 -14.18 -15.36
CA ARG A 108 11.33 -15.51 -14.87
C ARG A 108 9.96 -15.93 -15.38
N PHE A 109 9.25 -15.03 -16.05
CA PHE A 109 7.93 -15.27 -16.62
C PHE A 109 8.05 -15.27 -18.13
N THR A 110 7.73 -16.40 -18.75
CA THR A 110 7.67 -16.52 -20.21
C THR A 110 6.25 -16.39 -20.69
N GLU A 111 6.07 -15.73 -21.83
CA GLU A 111 4.81 -15.75 -22.55
C GLU A 111 4.48 -17.19 -22.95
N VAL A 112 3.28 -17.63 -22.56
CA VAL A 112 2.57 -18.82 -23.02
C VAL A 112 3.40 -20.07 -23.39
N GLY A 113 3.46 -21.03 -22.45
CA GLY A 113 3.65 -22.44 -22.81
C GLY A 113 5.07 -23.01 -22.74
N TYR A 114 6.07 -22.26 -22.33
CA TYR A 114 7.44 -22.74 -22.09
C TYR A 114 7.89 -22.53 -20.66
N VAL A 115 8.61 -23.50 -20.10
CA VAL A 115 9.21 -23.58 -18.77
C VAL A 115 9.44 -22.21 -18.09
N GLY A 116 8.42 -21.68 -17.43
CA GLY A 116 8.48 -20.44 -16.63
C GLY A 116 7.37 -20.43 -15.58
N ARG A 117 7.54 -19.63 -14.53
CA ARG A 117 6.45 -19.43 -13.57
C ARG A 117 5.30 -18.72 -14.26
N ASP A 118 4.10 -19.22 -14.01
CA ASP A 118 2.86 -18.61 -14.48
C ASP A 118 2.69 -17.22 -13.82
N VAL A 119 2.25 -16.23 -14.60
CA VAL A 119 1.96 -14.86 -14.12
C VAL A 119 0.94 -14.90 -12.96
N GLU A 120 -0.01 -15.83 -13.00
CA GLU A 120 -0.98 -16.05 -11.92
C GLU A 120 -0.32 -16.39 -10.57
N GLN A 121 0.86 -17.02 -10.59
CA GLN A 121 1.61 -17.34 -9.38
C GLN A 121 1.99 -16.09 -8.60
N ILE A 122 2.24 -14.94 -9.26
CA ILE A 122 2.53 -13.66 -8.62
C ILE A 122 1.38 -13.24 -7.70
N ILE A 123 0.16 -13.40 -8.17
CA ILE A 123 -1.04 -13.03 -7.41
C ILE A 123 -1.22 -13.95 -6.21
N ARG A 124 -0.98 -15.26 -6.38
CA ARG A 124 -1.06 -16.23 -5.28
C ARG A 124 -0.02 -15.92 -4.20
N ASP A 125 1.24 -15.70 -4.59
CA ASP A 125 2.31 -15.33 -3.66
C ASP A 125 2.00 -14.01 -2.93
N LEU A 126 1.40 -13.03 -3.61
CA LEU A 126 1.00 -11.75 -3.00
C LEU A 126 -0.13 -11.94 -1.98
N ILE A 127 -1.11 -12.79 -2.26
CA ILE A 127 -2.21 -13.12 -1.34
C ILE A 127 -1.66 -13.82 -0.08
N GLU A 128 -0.72 -14.76 -0.23
CA GLU A 128 -0.10 -15.43 0.92
C GLU A 128 0.63 -14.44 1.83
N ILE A 129 1.37 -13.49 1.26
CA ILE A 129 2.02 -12.41 2.01
C ILE A 129 0.98 -11.54 2.73
N ALA A 130 -0.11 -11.19 2.06
CA ALA A 130 -1.19 -10.39 2.65
C ALA A 130 -1.85 -11.11 3.85
N ILE A 131 -2.12 -12.41 3.71
CA ILE A 131 -2.67 -13.23 4.79
C ILE A 131 -1.71 -13.30 5.98
N ALA A 132 -0.40 -13.47 5.71
CA ALA A 132 0.62 -13.50 6.75
C ALA A 132 0.69 -12.17 7.53
N LEU A 133 0.62 -11.03 6.83
CA LEU A 133 0.58 -9.70 7.45
C LEU A 133 -0.63 -9.52 8.36
N GLU A 134 -1.82 -9.91 7.91
CA GLU A 134 -3.04 -9.80 8.71
C GLU A 134 -3.03 -10.74 9.93
N LYS A 135 -2.48 -11.94 9.80
CA LYS A 135 -2.29 -12.86 10.93
C LYS A 135 -1.32 -12.27 11.97
N GLU A 136 -0.25 -11.62 11.52
CA GLU A 136 0.72 -10.99 12.42
C GLU A 136 0.12 -9.79 13.16
N LYS A 137 -0.71 -8.97 12.49
CA LYS A 137 -1.43 -7.87 13.13
C LYS A 137 -2.35 -8.38 14.24
N LYS A 138 -3.19 -9.37 13.94
CA LYS A 138 -4.11 -9.99 14.92
C LYS A 138 -3.42 -10.71 16.08
N ARG A 139 -2.16 -11.11 15.94
CA ARG A 139 -1.40 -11.72 17.04
C ARG A 139 -0.86 -10.67 18.00
N LYS A 140 -0.68 -9.43 17.54
CA LYS A 140 -0.16 -8.31 18.34
C LYS A 140 -1.25 -7.50 19.05
N GLU A 141 -2.51 -7.69 18.64
CA GLU A 141 -3.71 -7.19 19.34
C GLU A 141 -4.07 -8.09 20.52
#